data_648031a6278d9ac26d9ea589bdcad2bb
#
_entry.id   648031a6278d9ac26d9ea589bdcad2bb
#
_cell.length_a   1.000
_cell.length_b   1.000
_cell.length_c   1.000
_cell.angle_alpha   90.00
_cell.angle_beta   90.00
_cell.angle_gamma   90.00
#
_symmetry.space_group_name_H-M   'P 1'
#
loop_
_entity.id
_entity.type
_entity.pdbx_description
1 polymer ?
#
loop_
_entity_poly.entity_id
_entity_poly.type
_entity_poly.pdbx_seq_one_letter_code
_entity_poly.pdbx_strand_id
1 'polypeptide(L)'
;MKRQRARGSWFGIFLGLLAQSAASTAEPTRNGFVLDPVSIPASEILAGGPSRDGIPALDHPTTLPAERADWSSDERILGVVLAGQARAYPVAILNWHELVNDTLGGEPILVSFCPLCGTGMVFERRVGGAVRRFGVSGLLYRSDLLMYDRRSESLWSQISAEAVVGPLLGQRLRLLRSRIDEWENWRRDHPDTTILSRETGHRRNYDRSPYGGYSSSSKLFLPAPVDPRYHPKMPTLGLRIPGEGSRAYPARELAESGGSVAERFLGRNVRVSYDSDRQLFSVDAASEVEVVEGFWFAWAAFHPKTSVYTAAEVSAPRGHQPPD
;
A
#
# COMPACT_ATOMS: atom_id res chain seq x y z
N MET A 1 -61.38 3.18 83.72
CA MET A 1 -61.50 3.68 82.38
C MET A 1 -60.05 4.04 81.90
N LYS A 2 -59.42 3.14 81.09
CA LYS A 2 -58.06 3.35 80.55
C LYS A 2 -58.16 3.21 79.05
N ARG A 3 -57.86 4.30 78.32
CA ARG A 3 -57.79 4.34 76.86
C ARG A 3 -56.42 3.83 76.42
N GLN A 4 -56.37 2.77 75.65
CA GLN A 4 -55.18 2.30 74.90
C GLN A 4 -55.04 3.09 73.61
N ARG A 5 -53.82 3.68 73.42
CA ARG A 5 -53.40 4.31 72.15
C ARG A 5 -52.64 3.23 71.31
N ALA A 6 -53.16 2.95 70.11
CA ALA A 6 -52.45 2.15 69.11
C ALA A 6 -51.30 2.98 68.48
N ARG A 7 -50.09 2.40 68.42
CA ARG A 7 -48.95 2.92 67.67
C ARG A 7 -48.95 2.29 66.28
N GLY A 8 -49.20 3.09 65.28
CA GLY A 8 -49.00 2.67 63.86
C GLY A 8 -47.51 2.75 63.52
N SER A 9 -46.97 1.62 63.02
CA SER A 9 -45.60 1.50 62.51
C SER A 9 -45.65 1.79 60.99
N TRP A 10 -44.95 2.82 60.58
CA TRP A 10 -44.78 3.12 59.16
C TRP A 10 -43.49 2.46 58.70
N PHE A 11 -43.60 1.41 57.84
CA PHE A 11 -42.50 0.85 57.11
C PHE A 11 -42.26 1.69 55.83
N GLY A 12 -41.21 2.51 55.84
CA GLY A 12 -40.77 3.21 54.64
C GLY A 12 -39.99 2.25 53.73
N ILE A 13 -40.53 1.99 52.55
CA ILE A 13 -39.81 1.25 51.49
C ILE A 13 -38.86 2.25 50.80
N PHE A 14 -37.54 2.11 51.07
CA PHE A 14 -36.52 2.82 50.33
C PHE A 14 -36.31 2.06 48.99
N LEU A 15 -36.86 2.58 47.90
CA LEU A 15 -36.52 2.15 46.52
C LEU A 15 -35.15 2.77 46.18
N GLY A 16 -34.10 1.98 46.35
CA GLY A 16 -32.74 2.37 45.88
C GLY A 16 -32.70 2.35 44.32
N LEU A 17 -32.69 3.52 43.68
CA LEU A 17 -32.31 3.67 42.28
C LEU A 17 -30.84 3.32 42.14
N LEU A 18 -30.54 2.13 41.64
CA LEU A 18 -29.23 1.80 41.10
C LEU A 18 -29.04 2.58 39.79
N ALA A 19 -28.37 3.73 39.86
CA ALA A 19 -27.86 4.41 38.67
C ALA A 19 -26.74 3.54 38.11
N GLN A 20 -27.05 2.78 37.07
CA GLN A 20 -26.04 2.15 36.21
C GLN A 20 -25.29 3.27 35.47
N SER A 21 -24.12 3.62 35.97
CA SER A 21 -23.17 4.42 35.21
C SER A 21 -22.72 3.60 33.99
N ALA A 22 -23.30 3.87 32.82
CA ALA A 22 -22.75 3.41 31.56
C ALA A 22 -21.35 4.05 31.45
N ALA A 23 -20.33 3.26 31.70
CA ALA A 23 -18.97 3.65 31.38
C ALA A 23 -18.93 3.85 29.87
N SER A 24 -18.89 5.10 29.42
CA SER A 24 -18.61 5.44 28.03
C SER A 24 -17.17 4.97 27.76
N THR A 25 -17.02 3.79 27.17
CA THR A 25 -15.74 3.36 26.63
C THR A 25 -15.45 4.28 25.45
N ALA A 26 -14.58 5.27 25.65
CA ALA A 26 -14.12 6.11 24.55
C ALA A 26 -13.57 5.21 23.46
N GLU A 27 -14.05 5.39 22.23
CA GLU A 27 -13.57 4.64 21.08
C GLU A 27 -12.05 4.83 20.94
N PRO A 28 -11.29 3.75 20.62
CA PRO A 28 -9.85 3.85 20.49
C PRO A 28 -9.50 4.82 19.36
N THR A 29 -8.78 5.89 19.68
CA THR A 29 -8.31 6.87 18.69
C THR A 29 -6.80 6.76 18.51
N ARG A 30 -6.32 6.96 17.26
CA ARG A 30 -4.88 7.03 16.98
C ARG A 30 -4.61 8.07 15.91
N ASN A 31 -3.69 8.98 16.19
CA ASN A 31 -3.32 10.09 15.30
C ASN A 31 -4.53 10.91 14.81
N GLY A 32 -5.57 11.03 15.64
CA GLY A 32 -6.82 11.73 15.35
C GLY A 32 -7.88 10.92 14.59
N PHE A 33 -7.63 9.64 14.30
CA PHE A 33 -8.60 8.74 13.66
C PHE A 33 -9.29 7.86 14.71
N VAL A 34 -10.60 7.73 14.60
CA VAL A 34 -11.41 6.73 15.34
C VAL A 34 -11.18 5.37 14.68
N LEU A 35 -10.79 4.36 15.48
CA LEU A 35 -10.50 3.01 14.98
C LEU A 35 -11.72 2.08 15.11
N ASP A 36 -12.90 2.58 14.70
CA ASP A 36 -14.16 1.82 14.71
C ASP A 36 -15.04 2.25 13.51
N PRO A 37 -15.63 1.31 12.72
CA PRO A 37 -15.30 -0.11 12.71
C PRO A 37 -13.91 -0.41 12.13
N VAL A 38 -13.32 -1.55 12.49
CA VAL A 38 -11.97 -1.98 12.05
C VAL A 38 -11.95 -3.46 11.68
N SER A 39 -11.29 -3.83 10.57
CA SER A 39 -11.16 -5.22 10.09
C SER A 39 -9.82 -5.87 10.41
N ILE A 40 -8.84 -5.10 10.88
CA ILE A 40 -7.51 -5.55 11.28
C ILE A 40 -7.30 -5.32 12.78
N PRO A 41 -6.35 -6.00 13.44
CA PRO A 41 -6.09 -5.76 14.85
C PRO A 41 -5.71 -4.29 15.11
N ALA A 42 -6.52 -3.56 15.86
CA ALA A 42 -6.27 -2.14 16.17
C ALA A 42 -4.91 -1.93 16.89
N SER A 43 -4.43 -2.95 17.60
CA SER A 43 -3.11 -2.94 18.25
C SER A 43 -1.95 -2.97 17.25
N GLU A 44 -2.16 -3.46 16.01
CA GLU A 44 -1.16 -3.47 14.94
C GLU A 44 -1.15 -2.17 14.11
N ILE A 45 -2.10 -1.26 14.32
CA ILE A 45 -2.10 0.08 13.73
C ILE A 45 -1.19 0.96 14.57
N LEU A 46 -0.01 1.31 14.07
CA LEU A 46 1.03 2.01 14.80
C LEU A 46 1.28 3.41 14.24
N ALA A 47 1.68 4.35 15.12
CA ALA A 47 2.11 5.66 14.66
C ALA A 47 3.49 5.56 13.99
N GLY A 48 3.62 6.08 12.77
CA GLY A 48 4.84 6.09 11.97
C GLY A 48 5.77 7.26 12.23
N GLY A 49 5.47 8.11 13.23
CA GLY A 49 6.23 9.31 13.59
C GLY A 49 5.54 10.60 13.18
N PRO A 50 5.28 10.89 11.88
CA PRO A 50 4.54 12.09 11.49
C PRO A 50 3.10 12.08 12.01
N SER A 51 2.56 13.28 12.29
CA SER A 51 1.12 13.45 12.52
C SER A 51 0.34 13.28 11.22
N ARG A 52 -0.98 13.22 11.30
CA ARG A 52 -1.89 13.31 10.16
C ARG A 52 -1.47 14.48 9.26
N ASP A 53 -1.27 14.22 7.95
CA ASP A 53 -0.74 15.15 6.94
C ASP A 53 0.63 15.78 7.27
N GLY A 54 1.37 15.25 8.24
CA GLY A 54 2.75 15.66 8.52
C GLY A 54 3.69 15.39 7.34
N ILE A 55 3.36 14.40 6.52
CA ILE A 55 3.87 14.22 5.16
C ILE A 55 2.76 14.73 4.22
N PRO A 56 2.98 15.85 3.51
CA PRO A 56 1.93 16.45 2.70
C PRO A 56 1.72 15.67 1.40
N ALA A 57 0.53 15.12 1.21
CA ALA A 57 0.13 14.57 -0.08
C ALA A 57 0.05 15.68 -1.14
N LEU A 58 0.38 15.37 -2.40
CA LEU A 58 0.26 16.32 -3.51
C LEU A 58 -1.15 16.25 -4.10
N ASP A 59 -1.79 17.40 -4.19
CA ASP A 59 -3.09 17.59 -4.83
C ASP A 59 -2.89 18.42 -6.10
N HIS A 60 -3.43 17.97 -7.24
CA HIS A 60 -3.31 18.67 -8.54
C HIS A 60 -1.85 18.99 -8.91
N PRO A 61 -1.00 17.98 -9.08
CA PRO A 61 0.43 18.17 -9.28
C PRO A 61 0.72 18.88 -10.60
N THR A 62 1.75 19.72 -10.60
CA THR A 62 2.33 20.26 -11.83
C THR A 62 3.13 19.18 -12.54
N THR A 63 2.93 19.05 -13.84
CA THR A 63 3.70 18.11 -14.68
C THR A 63 4.40 18.85 -15.82
N LEU A 64 5.49 18.26 -16.31
CA LEU A 64 6.27 18.77 -17.43
C LEU A 64 6.27 17.74 -18.57
N PRO A 65 6.31 18.15 -19.83
CA PRO A 65 6.64 17.26 -20.94
C PRO A 65 8.06 16.67 -20.76
N ALA A 66 8.31 15.50 -21.33
CA ALA A 66 9.57 14.78 -21.17
C ALA A 66 10.81 15.59 -21.55
N GLU A 67 10.72 16.40 -22.61
CA GLU A 67 11.81 17.24 -23.12
C GLU A 67 12.18 18.42 -22.20
N ARG A 68 11.30 18.75 -21.26
CA ARG A 68 11.53 19.83 -20.26
C ARG A 68 11.90 19.29 -18.88
N ALA A 69 12.02 17.97 -18.76
CA ALA A 69 12.33 17.32 -17.50
C ALA A 69 13.84 17.41 -17.20
N ASP A 70 14.16 17.91 -16.00
CA ASP A 70 15.53 17.94 -15.48
C ASP A 70 15.71 16.86 -14.42
N TRP A 71 15.70 15.61 -14.89
CA TRP A 71 15.95 14.41 -14.07
C TRP A 71 17.10 13.62 -14.67
N SER A 72 17.91 12.97 -13.81
CA SER A 72 18.97 12.08 -14.29
C SER A 72 18.35 10.88 -15.05
N SER A 73 19.13 10.31 -15.96
CA SER A 73 18.69 9.18 -16.79
C SER A 73 18.31 7.94 -15.97
N ASP A 74 18.98 7.74 -14.84
CA ASP A 74 18.81 6.64 -13.88
C ASP A 74 17.83 6.96 -12.73
N GLU A 75 17.19 8.15 -12.76
CA GLU A 75 16.15 8.47 -11.75
C GLU A 75 15.07 7.42 -11.76
N ARG A 76 14.78 6.86 -10.57
CA ARG A 76 13.70 5.91 -10.39
C ARG A 76 12.35 6.62 -10.45
N ILE A 77 11.47 6.10 -11.26
CA ILE A 77 10.11 6.63 -11.41
C ILE A 77 9.08 5.51 -11.19
N LEU A 78 7.91 5.88 -10.72
CA LEU A 78 6.71 5.06 -10.83
C LEU A 78 5.94 5.53 -12.07
N GLY A 79 5.86 4.67 -13.08
CA GLY A 79 5.24 4.98 -14.37
C GLY A 79 3.86 4.35 -14.50
N VAL A 80 2.92 5.06 -15.10
CA VAL A 80 1.56 4.59 -15.40
C VAL A 80 1.13 5.04 -16.79
N VAL A 81 0.46 4.14 -17.50
CA VAL A 81 -0.23 4.46 -18.77
C VAL A 81 -1.71 4.24 -18.57
N LEU A 82 -2.51 5.24 -18.88
CA LEU A 82 -3.97 5.18 -18.75
C LEU A 82 -4.63 5.99 -19.88
N ALA A 83 -5.62 5.38 -20.54
CA ALA A 83 -6.33 5.99 -21.66
C ALA A 83 -5.39 6.56 -22.74
N GLY A 84 -4.30 5.86 -23.05
CA GLY A 84 -3.29 6.27 -24.04
C GLY A 84 -2.34 7.38 -23.60
N GLN A 85 -2.44 7.87 -22.37
CA GLN A 85 -1.53 8.86 -21.80
C GLN A 85 -0.54 8.20 -20.83
N ALA A 86 0.74 8.52 -20.94
CA ALA A 86 1.79 8.07 -20.06
C ALA A 86 2.20 9.19 -19.08
N ARG A 87 2.46 8.83 -17.82
CA ARG A 87 3.00 9.76 -16.82
C ARG A 87 3.95 9.07 -15.86
N ALA A 88 5.03 9.77 -15.53
CA ALA A 88 6.06 9.35 -14.60
C ALA A 88 6.01 10.18 -13.31
N TYR A 89 6.23 9.50 -12.18
CA TYR A 89 6.30 10.10 -10.85
C TYR A 89 7.65 9.74 -10.23
N PRO A 90 8.62 10.68 -10.15
CA PRO A 90 9.93 10.42 -9.58
C PRO A 90 9.86 9.94 -8.15
N VAL A 91 10.53 8.82 -7.85
CA VAL A 91 10.60 8.26 -6.49
C VAL A 91 11.24 9.27 -5.52
N ALA A 92 12.14 10.10 -6.02
CA ALA A 92 12.72 11.21 -5.25
C ALA A 92 11.65 12.16 -4.68
N ILE A 93 10.59 12.46 -5.43
CA ILE A 93 9.44 13.26 -4.94
C ILE A 93 8.55 12.40 -4.04
N LEU A 94 8.23 11.19 -4.46
CA LEU A 94 7.35 10.28 -3.72
C LEU A 94 7.88 9.94 -2.32
N ASN A 95 9.20 9.89 -2.12
CA ASN A 95 9.83 9.72 -0.81
C ASN A 95 9.49 10.83 0.21
N TRP A 96 9.07 12.01 -0.25
CA TRP A 96 8.73 13.15 0.61
C TRP A 96 7.24 13.41 0.73
N HIS A 97 6.46 12.81 -0.17
CA HIS A 97 5.02 13.11 -0.28
C HIS A 97 4.13 11.88 -0.16
N GLU A 98 4.66 10.68 -0.43
CA GLU A 98 4.00 9.37 -0.38
C GLU A 98 2.75 9.24 -1.26
N LEU A 99 1.92 10.30 -1.38
CA LEU A 99 0.67 10.27 -2.13
C LEU A 99 0.57 11.43 -3.13
N VAL A 100 0.05 11.14 -4.32
CA VAL A 100 -0.31 12.15 -5.33
C VAL A 100 -1.74 11.89 -5.81
N ASN A 101 -2.63 12.84 -5.56
CA ASN A 101 -3.99 12.86 -6.09
C ASN A 101 -3.97 13.55 -7.46
N ASP A 102 -4.06 12.77 -8.53
CA ASP A 102 -3.91 13.25 -9.90
C ASP A 102 -5.11 12.89 -10.78
N THR A 103 -5.06 13.33 -12.02
CA THR A 103 -5.96 12.94 -13.11
C THR A 103 -5.13 12.63 -14.35
N LEU A 104 -5.29 11.46 -14.93
CA LEU A 104 -4.59 11.01 -16.13
C LEU A 104 -5.59 10.43 -17.13
N GLY A 105 -5.55 10.91 -18.36
CA GLY A 105 -6.49 10.48 -19.41
C GLY A 105 -7.97 10.76 -19.06
N GLY A 106 -8.22 11.80 -18.24
CA GLY A 106 -9.57 12.12 -17.73
C GLY A 106 -10.00 11.32 -16.51
N GLU A 107 -9.22 10.31 -16.08
CA GLU A 107 -9.54 9.46 -14.96
C GLU A 107 -8.83 9.92 -13.68
N PRO A 108 -9.56 10.03 -12.54
CA PRO A 108 -8.97 10.38 -11.26
C PRO A 108 -8.16 9.20 -10.71
N ILE A 109 -6.86 9.42 -10.50
CA ILE A 109 -5.93 8.41 -9.98
C ILE A 109 -5.29 8.84 -8.67
N LEU A 110 -4.93 7.85 -7.85
CA LEU A 110 -4.09 7.98 -6.67
C LEU A 110 -2.77 7.26 -6.94
N VAL A 111 -1.69 8.00 -6.96
CA VAL A 111 -0.34 7.42 -6.95
C VAL A 111 0.10 7.34 -5.50
N SER A 112 0.56 6.18 -5.07
CA SER A 112 1.04 5.99 -3.70
C SER A 112 2.40 5.29 -3.71
N PHE A 113 3.25 5.69 -2.77
CA PHE A 113 4.57 5.09 -2.58
C PHE A 113 4.86 4.96 -1.09
N CYS A 114 5.18 3.76 -0.64
CA CYS A 114 5.64 3.49 0.72
C CYS A 114 7.16 3.29 0.70
N PRO A 115 7.98 4.27 1.11
CA PRO A 115 9.44 4.14 1.12
C PRO A 115 9.93 3.03 2.04
N LEU A 116 9.18 2.73 3.11
CA LEU A 116 9.51 1.67 4.06
C LEU A 116 9.32 0.28 3.45
N CYS A 117 8.34 0.12 2.57
CA CYS A 117 8.03 -1.13 1.87
C CYS A 117 8.69 -1.25 0.50
N GLY A 118 9.22 -0.13 -0.03
CA GLY A 118 9.70 -0.04 -1.41
C GLY A 118 8.56 -0.25 -2.42
N THR A 119 7.31 0.04 -2.03
CA THR A 119 6.11 -0.32 -2.80
C THR A 119 5.50 0.91 -3.45
N GLY A 120 5.44 0.90 -4.79
CA GLY A 120 4.73 1.88 -5.60
C GLY A 120 3.45 1.29 -6.19
N MET A 121 2.31 1.94 -5.98
CA MET A 121 1.01 1.47 -6.47
C MET A 121 0.18 2.65 -6.99
N VAL A 122 -0.54 2.42 -8.08
CA VAL A 122 -1.46 3.41 -8.65
C VAL A 122 -2.87 2.87 -8.62
N PHE A 123 -3.80 3.67 -8.12
CA PHE A 123 -5.20 3.27 -7.98
C PHE A 123 -6.14 4.22 -8.72
N GLU A 124 -7.26 3.71 -9.15
CA GLU A 124 -8.41 4.55 -9.44
C GLU A 124 -8.97 5.08 -8.10
N ARG A 125 -9.13 6.42 -7.99
CA ARG A 125 -9.66 7.01 -6.75
C ARG A 125 -11.15 7.31 -6.78
N ARG A 126 -11.90 6.68 -7.70
CA ARG A 126 -13.36 6.66 -7.71
C ARG A 126 -13.85 5.46 -6.90
N VAL A 127 -14.49 5.73 -5.77
CA VAL A 127 -15.00 4.71 -4.85
C VAL A 127 -16.45 4.99 -4.53
N GLY A 128 -17.32 4.00 -4.73
CA GLY A 128 -18.77 4.15 -4.50
C GLY A 128 -19.40 5.26 -5.34
N GLY A 129 -18.94 5.43 -6.59
CA GLY A 129 -19.41 6.48 -7.51
C GLY A 129 -18.86 7.89 -7.22
N ALA A 130 -18.07 8.09 -6.15
CA ALA A 130 -17.52 9.39 -5.77
C ALA A 130 -16.00 9.43 -5.93
N VAL A 131 -15.47 10.52 -6.45
CA VAL A 131 -14.03 10.77 -6.50
C VAL A 131 -13.54 11.11 -5.09
N ARG A 132 -12.56 10.34 -4.58
CA ARG A 132 -11.95 10.53 -3.27
C ARG A 132 -10.65 11.29 -3.39
N ARG A 133 -10.29 12.00 -2.32
CA ARG A 133 -9.01 12.67 -2.16
C ARG A 133 -8.31 12.09 -0.92
N PHE A 134 -7.09 11.62 -1.11
CA PHE A 134 -6.36 10.88 -0.09
C PHE A 134 -5.29 11.75 0.57
N GLY A 135 -5.02 11.48 1.83
CA GLY A 135 -3.97 12.08 2.63
C GLY A 135 -3.16 11.03 3.38
N VAL A 136 -2.01 11.43 3.89
CA VAL A 136 -1.12 10.59 4.68
C VAL A 136 -1.60 10.61 6.13
N SER A 137 -1.99 9.45 6.65
CA SER A 137 -2.51 9.36 8.02
C SER A 137 -1.44 9.48 9.11
N GLY A 138 -0.17 9.22 8.75
CA GLY A 138 0.93 9.04 9.71
C GLY A 138 0.86 7.72 10.47
N LEU A 139 -0.06 6.83 10.10
CA LEU A 139 -0.22 5.49 10.67
C LEU A 139 0.29 4.42 9.72
N LEU A 140 0.78 3.32 10.29
CA LEU A 140 1.27 2.17 9.58
C LEU A 140 0.58 0.90 10.10
N TYR A 141 0.38 -0.06 9.20
CA TYR A 141 -0.01 -1.42 9.52
C TYR A 141 1.01 -2.38 8.92
N ARG A 142 1.65 -3.20 9.76
CA ARG A 142 2.75 -4.11 9.33
C ARG A 142 3.88 -3.39 8.59
N SER A 143 4.23 -2.20 9.07
CA SER A 143 5.19 -1.27 8.45
C SER A 143 4.80 -0.72 7.09
N ASP A 144 3.58 -0.98 6.60
CA ASP A 144 3.03 -0.39 5.39
C ASP A 144 2.15 0.82 5.71
N LEU A 145 2.14 1.77 4.79
CA LEU A 145 1.41 3.03 4.91
C LEU A 145 -0.10 2.80 4.95
N LEU A 146 -0.76 3.41 5.92
CA LEU A 146 -2.21 3.59 5.91
C LEU A 146 -2.52 4.99 5.34
N MET A 147 -3.14 5.00 4.18
CA MET A 147 -3.72 6.21 3.60
C MET A 147 -5.06 6.52 4.25
N TYR A 148 -5.56 7.74 4.15
CA TYR A 148 -6.94 8.03 4.52
C TYR A 148 -7.65 8.84 3.43
N ASP A 149 -8.93 8.64 3.21
CA ASP A 149 -9.69 9.55 2.37
C ASP A 149 -10.26 10.71 3.22
N ARG A 150 -10.08 11.94 2.70
CA ARG A 150 -10.38 13.17 3.44
C ARG A 150 -11.86 13.40 3.72
N ARG A 151 -12.77 12.67 3.03
CA ARG A 151 -14.21 12.85 3.18
C ARG A 151 -14.82 11.95 4.25
N SER A 152 -14.46 10.66 4.23
CA SER A 152 -15.00 9.68 5.18
C SER A 152 -14.10 9.42 6.38
N GLU A 153 -12.84 9.86 6.31
CA GLU A 153 -11.78 9.59 7.28
C GLU A 153 -11.45 8.09 7.44
N SER A 154 -11.96 7.24 6.54
CA SER A 154 -11.59 5.83 6.49
C SER A 154 -10.11 5.65 6.24
N LEU A 155 -9.48 4.69 6.94
CA LEU A 155 -8.09 4.29 6.70
C LEU A 155 -8.03 3.16 5.68
N TRP A 156 -7.08 3.26 4.75
CA TRP A 156 -6.89 2.36 3.63
C TRP A 156 -5.48 1.77 3.68
N SER A 157 -5.37 0.46 3.67
CA SER A 157 -4.07 -0.21 3.52
C SER A 157 -3.63 -0.14 2.06
N GLN A 158 -2.42 0.36 1.82
CA GLN A 158 -1.85 0.47 0.48
C GLN A 158 -1.74 -0.91 -0.17
N ILE A 159 -1.01 -1.83 0.45
CA ILE A 159 -0.75 -3.17 -0.13
C ILE A 159 -2.05 -3.97 -0.27
N SER A 160 -2.96 -3.92 0.72
CA SER A 160 -4.24 -4.63 0.59
C SER A 160 -5.18 -3.99 -0.43
N ALA A 161 -4.98 -2.70 -0.77
CA ALA A 161 -5.88 -1.90 -1.60
C ALA A 161 -7.31 -1.84 -1.02
N GLU A 162 -7.46 -1.83 0.32
CA GLU A 162 -8.74 -1.97 0.99
C GLU A 162 -8.87 -0.99 2.17
N ALA A 163 -10.08 -0.47 2.38
CA ALA A 163 -10.42 0.28 3.58
C ALA A 163 -10.48 -0.68 4.79
N VAL A 164 -9.60 -0.46 5.76
CA VAL A 164 -9.46 -1.32 6.94
C VAL A 164 -10.01 -0.71 8.22
N VAL A 165 -10.38 0.58 8.18
CA VAL A 165 -11.00 1.31 9.30
C VAL A 165 -12.02 2.30 8.76
N GLY A 166 -13.11 2.50 9.49
CA GLY A 166 -14.05 3.59 9.31
C GLY A 166 -15.22 3.28 8.37
N PRO A 167 -15.98 4.31 7.96
CA PRO A 167 -17.26 4.15 7.27
C PRO A 167 -17.22 3.40 5.93
N LEU A 168 -16.05 3.32 5.28
CA LEU A 168 -15.86 2.60 4.01
C LEU A 168 -15.22 1.24 4.19
N LEU A 169 -15.21 0.69 5.40
CA LEU A 169 -14.63 -0.62 5.72
C LEU A 169 -15.01 -1.67 4.66
N GLY A 170 -14.01 -2.41 4.16
CA GLY A 170 -14.18 -3.46 3.17
C GLY A 170 -14.30 -2.98 1.71
N GLN A 171 -14.41 -1.67 1.47
CA GLN A 171 -14.34 -1.14 0.10
C GLN A 171 -12.93 -1.31 -0.46
N ARG A 172 -12.83 -1.61 -1.77
CA ARG A 172 -11.54 -1.81 -2.44
C ARG A 172 -11.25 -0.72 -3.45
N LEU A 173 -9.96 -0.33 -3.54
CA LEU A 173 -9.42 0.47 -4.63
C LEU A 173 -9.09 -0.44 -5.80
N ARG A 174 -9.44 -0.03 -7.01
CA ARG A 174 -9.01 -0.73 -8.22
C ARG A 174 -7.56 -0.38 -8.51
N LEU A 175 -6.69 -1.40 -8.47
CA LEU A 175 -5.28 -1.25 -8.82
C LEU A 175 -5.14 -1.05 -10.32
N LEU A 176 -4.37 -0.07 -10.73
CA LEU A 176 -3.99 0.20 -12.11
C LEU A 176 -2.59 -0.37 -12.36
N ARG A 177 -2.35 -0.86 -13.58
CA ARG A 177 -1.01 -1.32 -13.96
C ARG A 177 -0.04 -0.15 -13.92
N SER A 178 1.01 -0.32 -13.13
CA SER A 178 2.12 0.63 -13.02
C SER A 178 3.42 -0.16 -12.90
N ARG A 179 4.56 0.47 -13.14
CA ARG A 179 5.87 -0.15 -12.98
C ARG A 179 6.87 0.84 -12.40
N ILE A 180 7.81 0.35 -11.61
CA ILE A 180 9.01 1.11 -11.26
C ILE A 180 10.00 0.95 -12.42
N ASP A 181 10.59 2.04 -12.88
CA ASP A 181 11.50 2.07 -14.02
C ASP A 181 12.56 3.15 -13.82
N GLU A 182 13.55 3.21 -14.71
CA GLU A 182 14.43 4.35 -14.87
C GLU A 182 13.83 5.35 -15.84
N TRP A 183 14.05 6.66 -15.58
CA TRP A 183 13.52 7.73 -16.41
C TRP A 183 13.90 7.59 -17.88
N GLU A 184 15.14 7.22 -18.19
CA GLU A 184 15.61 7.02 -19.57
C GLU A 184 14.83 5.94 -20.32
N ASN A 185 14.59 4.79 -19.66
CA ASN A 185 13.83 3.70 -20.26
C ASN A 185 12.38 4.11 -20.49
N TRP A 186 11.78 4.73 -19.47
CA TRP A 186 10.40 5.15 -19.53
C TRP A 186 10.14 6.15 -20.67
N ARG A 187 10.98 7.20 -20.79
CA ARG A 187 10.82 8.21 -21.85
C ARG A 187 11.11 7.67 -23.25
N ARG A 188 11.98 6.67 -23.37
CA ARG A 188 12.22 5.98 -24.63
C ARG A 188 11.01 5.16 -25.06
N ASP A 189 10.38 4.44 -24.11
CA ASP A 189 9.21 3.62 -24.35
C ASP A 189 7.94 4.47 -24.54
N HIS A 190 7.92 5.68 -23.95
CA HIS A 190 6.79 6.62 -23.94
C HIS A 190 7.27 8.04 -24.25
N PRO A 191 7.62 8.37 -25.50
CA PRO A 191 8.22 9.66 -25.85
C PRO A 191 7.31 10.86 -25.55
N ASP A 192 5.97 10.68 -25.62
CA ASP A 192 4.98 11.71 -25.31
C ASP A 192 4.60 11.77 -23.81
N THR A 193 5.38 11.12 -22.94
CA THR A 193 5.10 11.09 -21.51
C THR A 193 5.23 12.46 -20.86
N THR A 194 4.47 12.66 -19.80
CA THR A 194 4.71 13.75 -18.85
C THR A 194 5.35 13.24 -17.57
N ILE A 195 6.00 14.11 -16.83
CA ILE A 195 6.63 13.77 -15.55
C ILE A 195 6.26 14.81 -14.48
N LEU A 196 6.11 14.35 -13.24
CA LEU A 196 5.85 15.23 -12.10
C LEU A 196 7.00 16.23 -11.92
N SER A 197 6.63 17.51 -11.80
CA SER A 197 7.58 18.61 -11.61
C SER A 197 8.13 18.65 -10.18
N ARG A 198 9.37 19.12 -10.01
CA ARG A 198 9.96 19.46 -8.71
C ARG A 198 9.26 20.64 -8.03
N GLU A 199 8.47 21.41 -8.78
CA GLU A 199 7.69 22.56 -8.28
C GLU A 199 6.39 22.08 -7.62
N THR A 200 6.53 21.39 -6.50
CA THR A 200 5.39 20.80 -5.77
C THR A 200 4.67 21.77 -4.85
N GLY A 201 5.16 23.02 -4.71
CA GLY A 201 4.70 23.98 -3.71
C GLY A 201 5.28 23.76 -2.31
N HIS A 202 6.09 22.71 -2.11
CA HIS A 202 6.72 22.38 -0.85
C HIS A 202 8.25 22.55 -0.92
N ARG A 203 8.85 23.08 0.14
CA ARG A 203 10.30 23.18 0.25
C ARG A 203 10.88 21.84 0.71
N ARG A 204 11.35 21.04 -0.23
CA ARG A 204 12.01 19.75 0.00
C ARG A 204 13.28 19.64 -0.84
N ASN A 205 14.26 18.92 -0.35
CA ASN A 205 15.46 18.58 -1.14
C ASN A 205 15.24 17.21 -1.78
N TYR A 206 14.77 17.20 -3.04
CA TYR A 206 14.51 15.98 -3.79
C TYR A 206 15.76 15.25 -4.27
N ASP A 207 16.94 15.85 -4.14
CA ASP A 207 18.21 15.18 -4.46
C ASP A 207 18.70 14.30 -3.28
N ARG A 208 17.95 14.27 -2.18
CA ARG A 208 18.27 13.49 -0.98
C ARG A 208 17.07 12.72 -0.47
N SER A 209 17.22 11.40 -0.34
CA SER A 209 16.19 10.59 0.33
C SER A 209 16.16 10.88 1.83
N PRO A 210 14.97 11.09 2.44
CA PRO A 210 14.83 11.22 3.89
C PRO A 210 15.05 9.90 4.64
N TYR A 211 15.07 8.76 3.91
CA TYR A 211 15.17 7.41 4.48
C TYR A 211 16.61 6.87 4.51
N GLY A 212 17.60 7.59 3.96
CA GLY A 212 19.01 7.22 3.97
C GLY A 212 19.25 5.79 3.47
N GLY A 213 20.07 5.00 4.23
CA GLY A 213 20.39 3.61 3.92
C GLY A 213 19.35 2.58 4.37
N TYR A 214 18.08 2.96 4.60
CA TYR A 214 17.07 2.05 5.10
C TYR A 214 16.84 0.84 4.20
N SER A 215 16.86 1.00 2.88
CA SER A 215 16.65 -0.07 1.89
C SER A 215 17.70 -1.18 1.94
N SER A 216 18.91 -0.88 2.41
CA SER A 216 19.98 -1.86 2.58
C SER A 216 20.06 -2.47 3.99
N SER A 217 19.25 -1.97 4.95
CA SER A 217 19.23 -2.44 6.33
C SER A 217 18.29 -3.62 6.51
N SER A 218 18.68 -4.64 7.29
CA SER A 218 17.79 -5.72 7.70
C SER A 218 16.74 -5.28 8.75
N LYS A 219 16.93 -4.11 9.38
CA LYS A 219 16.00 -3.59 10.39
C LYS A 219 14.73 -3.04 9.73
N LEU A 220 13.59 -3.35 10.30
CA LEU A 220 12.31 -2.72 9.95
C LEU A 220 12.12 -1.43 10.75
N PHE A 221 11.38 -0.49 10.19
CA PHE A 221 11.05 0.78 10.87
C PHE A 221 10.10 0.55 12.04
N LEU A 222 9.06 -0.24 11.83
CA LEU A 222 8.13 -0.71 12.87
C LEU A 222 8.01 -2.24 12.79
N PRO A 223 7.55 -2.89 13.88
CA PRO A 223 7.33 -4.33 13.87
C PRO A 223 6.37 -4.78 12.77
N ALA A 224 6.75 -5.83 12.07
CA ALA A 224 5.90 -6.54 11.12
C ALA A 224 6.25 -8.04 11.16
N PRO A 225 5.33 -8.94 10.76
CA PRO A 225 5.68 -10.34 10.54
C PRO A 225 6.83 -10.45 9.54
N VAL A 226 7.85 -11.23 9.89
CA VAL A 226 9.02 -11.44 9.03
C VAL A 226 9.06 -12.90 8.61
N ASP A 227 9.11 -13.13 7.30
CA ASP A 227 9.37 -14.45 6.74
C ASP A 227 10.89 -14.60 6.50
N PRO A 228 11.56 -15.59 7.12
CA PRO A 228 13.01 -15.69 7.12
C PRO A 228 13.61 -16.26 5.83
N ARG A 229 12.80 -16.66 4.85
CA ARG A 229 13.29 -17.26 3.59
C ARG A 229 14.24 -16.34 2.83
N TYR A 230 14.04 -15.02 2.95
CA TYR A 230 14.88 -14.01 2.27
C TYR A 230 15.22 -12.85 3.20
N HIS A 231 16.24 -12.07 2.79
CA HIS A 231 16.52 -10.79 3.45
C HIS A 231 15.27 -9.90 3.43
N PRO A 232 14.90 -9.23 4.53
CA PRO A 232 13.66 -8.46 4.59
C PRO A 232 13.47 -7.46 3.44
N LYS A 233 14.57 -6.85 2.98
CA LYS A 233 14.57 -5.87 1.87
C LYS A 233 14.93 -6.50 0.52
N MET A 234 14.80 -7.82 0.36
CA MET A 234 14.93 -8.46 -0.96
C MET A 234 13.89 -7.87 -1.91
N PRO A 235 14.28 -7.25 -3.03
CA PRO A 235 13.33 -6.82 -4.05
C PRO A 235 12.49 -8.01 -4.52
N THR A 236 11.21 -7.84 -4.55
CA THR A 236 10.26 -8.92 -4.84
C THR A 236 9.11 -8.36 -5.67
N LEU A 237 8.80 -9.04 -6.77
CA LEU A 237 7.56 -8.81 -7.49
C LEU A 237 6.53 -9.83 -7.04
N GLY A 238 5.36 -9.38 -6.64
CA GLY A 238 4.23 -10.21 -6.27
C GLY A 238 3.14 -10.16 -7.32
N LEU A 239 2.60 -11.32 -7.67
CA LEU A 239 1.36 -11.46 -8.43
C LEU A 239 0.25 -11.92 -7.51
N ARG A 240 -0.94 -11.34 -7.65
CA ARG A 240 -2.13 -11.81 -6.95
C ARG A 240 -3.39 -11.66 -7.80
N ILE A 241 -4.34 -12.55 -7.52
CA ILE A 241 -5.74 -12.38 -7.94
C ILE A 241 -6.55 -12.38 -6.64
N PRO A 242 -7.24 -11.28 -6.31
CA PRO A 242 -8.00 -11.17 -5.07
C PRO A 242 -8.99 -12.33 -4.91
N GLY A 243 -8.93 -13.01 -3.76
CA GLY A 243 -9.78 -14.17 -3.47
C GLY A 243 -9.30 -15.51 -4.05
N GLU A 244 -8.34 -15.53 -4.99
CA GLU A 244 -7.84 -16.77 -5.61
C GLU A 244 -6.46 -17.18 -5.08
N GLY A 245 -5.48 -16.27 -5.05
CA GLY A 245 -4.15 -16.61 -4.56
C GLY A 245 -3.08 -15.59 -4.91
N SER A 246 -1.85 -15.89 -4.48
CA SER A 246 -0.69 -15.03 -4.68
C SER A 246 0.60 -15.82 -4.90
N ARG A 247 1.54 -15.24 -5.66
CA ARG A 247 2.86 -15.81 -5.93
C ARG A 247 3.91 -14.70 -5.93
N ALA A 248 5.04 -14.97 -5.30
CA ALA A 248 6.16 -14.05 -5.19
C ALA A 248 7.31 -14.48 -6.10
N TYR A 249 8.00 -13.50 -6.66
CA TYR A 249 9.19 -13.66 -7.49
C TYR A 249 10.32 -12.81 -6.88
N PRO A 250 11.11 -13.35 -5.95
CA PRO A 250 12.26 -12.65 -5.41
C PRO A 250 13.31 -12.41 -6.49
N ALA A 251 13.91 -11.21 -6.52
CA ALA A 251 14.91 -10.83 -7.51
C ALA A 251 16.06 -11.83 -7.61
N ARG A 252 16.54 -12.35 -6.46
CA ARG A 252 17.60 -13.36 -6.41
C ARG A 252 17.24 -14.62 -7.20
N GLU A 253 16.03 -15.14 -7.01
CA GLU A 253 15.60 -16.38 -7.68
C GLU A 253 15.49 -16.21 -9.19
N LEU A 254 15.01 -15.04 -9.64
CA LEU A 254 14.97 -14.72 -11.07
C LEU A 254 16.38 -14.57 -11.64
N ALA A 255 17.28 -13.88 -10.95
CA ALA A 255 18.67 -13.72 -11.38
C ALA A 255 19.38 -15.08 -11.52
N GLU A 256 19.22 -15.97 -10.54
CA GLU A 256 19.81 -17.32 -10.54
C GLU A 256 19.23 -18.23 -11.62
N SER A 257 18.01 -17.95 -12.12
CA SER A 257 17.35 -18.73 -13.18
C SER A 257 17.46 -18.12 -14.58
N GLY A 258 18.39 -17.17 -14.78
CA GLY A 258 18.62 -16.53 -16.09
C GLY A 258 17.77 -15.28 -16.35
N GLY A 259 17.26 -14.66 -15.30
CA GLY A 259 16.62 -13.34 -15.35
C GLY A 259 15.15 -13.35 -15.80
N SER A 260 14.59 -14.48 -16.22
CA SER A 260 13.19 -14.51 -16.71
C SER A 260 12.54 -15.88 -16.54
N VAL A 261 11.26 -15.87 -16.20
CA VAL A 261 10.41 -17.06 -16.16
C VAL A 261 9.10 -16.81 -16.89
N ALA A 262 8.62 -17.84 -17.58
CA ALA A 262 7.28 -17.88 -18.17
C ALA A 262 6.57 -19.11 -17.60
N GLU A 263 5.44 -18.87 -16.94
CA GLU A 263 4.67 -19.94 -16.29
C GLU A 263 3.16 -19.67 -16.32
N ARG A 264 2.38 -20.56 -15.72
CA ARG A 264 0.95 -20.34 -15.49
C ARG A 264 0.69 -20.05 -14.01
N PHE A 265 0.18 -18.86 -13.77
CA PHE A 265 -0.28 -18.44 -12.46
C PHE A 265 -1.82 -18.47 -12.41
N LEU A 266 -2.39 -19.35 -11.58
CA LEU A 266 -3.84 -19.54 -11.46
C LEU A 266 -4.55 -19.64 -12.82
N GLY A 267 -3.97 -20.42 -13.73
CA GLY A 267 -4.52 -20.63 -15.07
C GLY A 267 -4.23 -19.54 -16.13
N ARG A 268 -3.60 -18.41 -15.75
CA ARG A 268 -3.22 -17.30 -16.64
C ARG A 268 -1.75 -17.41 -17.00
N ASN A 269 -1.41 -17.19 -18.27
CA ASN A 269 -0.01 -17.12 -18.69
C ASN A 269 0.60 -15.85 -18.12
N VAL A 270 1.77 -15.97 -17.52
CA VAL A 270 2.55 -14.85 -17.01
C VAL A 270 4.01 -14.99 -17.42
N ARG A 271 4.65 -13.87 -17.69
CA ARG A 271 6.10 -13.77 -17.83
C ARG A 271 6.59 -12.71 -16.86
N VAL A 272 7.54 -13.10 -16.02
CA VAL A 272 8.19 -12.20 -15.08
C VAL A 272 9.67 -12.19 -15.38
N SER A 273 10.26 -11.01 -15.46
CA SER A 273 11.70 -10.83 -15.70
C SER A 273 12.29 -9.86 -14.70
N TYR A 274 13.58 -10.02 -14.42
CA TYR A 274 14.37 -9.14 -13.57
C TYR A 274 15.71 -8.84 -14.23
N ASP A 275 15.98 -7.55 -14.47
CA ASP A 275 17.25 -7.03 -14.90
C ASP A 275 18.12 -6.77 -13.65
N SER A 276 19.16 -7.58 -13.46
CA SER A 276 20.02 -7.50 -12.27
C SER A 276 20.92 -6.25 -12.26
N ASP A 277 21.31 -5.76 -13.44
CA ASP A 277 22.19 -4.59 -13.57
C ASP A 277 21.44 -3.31 -13.20
N ARG A 278 20.18 -3.22 -13.61
CA ARG A 278 19.31 -2.07 -13.33
C ARG A 278 18.42 -2.26 -12.12
N GLN A 279 18.33 -3.49 -11.61
CA GLN A 279 17.42 -3.86 -10.51
C GLN A 279 15.94 -3.51 -10.82
N LEU A 280 15.50 -3.88 -12.02
CA LEU A 280 14.15 -3.62 -12.52
C LEU A 280 13.40 -4.90 -12.83
N PHE A 281 12.14 -4.95 -12.41
CA PHE A 281 11.22 -6.00 -12.83
C PHE A 281 10.45 -5.58 -14.09
N SER A 282 10.11 -6.58 -14.90
CA SER A 282 9.08 -6.43 -15.92
C SER A 282 8.13 -7.62 -15.87
N VAL A 283 6.86 -7.37 -16.21
CA VAL A 283 5.83 -8.39 -16.16
C VAL A 283 4.87 -8.25 -17.33
N ASP A 284 4.63 -9.39 -18.00
CA ASP A 284 3.55 -9.56 -18.95
C ASP A 284 2.55 -10.53 -18.32
N ALA A 285 1.33 -10.05 -18.09
CA ALA A 285 0.24 -10.80 -17.48
C ALA A 285 -1.10 -10.18 -17.86
N ALA A 286 -2.15 -10.98 -17.83
CA ALA A 286 -3.52 -10.52 -18.04
C ALA A 286 -3.92 -9.42 -17.06
N SER A 287 -4.88 -8.57 -17.44
CA SER A 287 -5.25 -7.36 -16.68
C SER A 287 -5.85 -7.64 -15.31
N GLU A 288 -6.45 -8.81 -15.11
CA GLU A 288 -6.99 -9.24 -13.81
C GLU A 288 -5.91 -9.67 -12.80
N VAL A 289 -4.67 -9.91 -13.25
CA VAL A 289 -3.55 -10.21 -12.38
C VAL A 289 -2.99 -8.91 -11.83
N GLU A 290 -3.20 -8.67 -10.55
CA GLU A 290 -2.61 -7.53 -9.86
C GLU A 290 -1.11 -7.75 -9.64
N VAL A 291 -0.33 -6.72 -9.92
CA VAL A 291 1.14 -6.71 -9.80
C VAL A 291 1.53 -5.72 -8.73
N VAL A 292 2.33 -6.17 -7.77
CA VAL A 292 2.86 -5.35 -6.68
C VAL A 292 4.35 -5.59 -6.57
N GLU A 293 5.13 -4.53 -6.73
CA GLU A 293 6.58 -4.55 -6.52
C GLU A 293 6.89 -3.95 -5.14
N GLY A 294 7.86 -4.54 -4.42
CA GLY A 294 8.28 -4.06 -3.12
C GLY A 294 9.32 -4.94 -2.45
N PHE A 295 9.51 -4.76 -1.14
CA PHE A 295 10.40 -5.60 -0.36
C PHE A 295 9.70 -6.90 0.09
N TRP A 296 10.50 -7.98 0.20
CA TRP A 296 10.03 -9.29 0.63
C TRP A 296 9.19 -9.26 1.92
N PHE A 297 9.67 -8.55 2.95
CA PHE A 297 8.97 -8.50 4.23
C PHE A 297 7.54 -7.96 4.09
N ALA A 298 7.38 -6.91 3.26
CA ALA A 298 6.09 -6.27 3.03
C ALA A 298 5.14 -7.23 2.29
N TRP A 299 5.62 -7.84 1.19
CA TRP A 299 4.82 -8.82 0.47
C TRP A 299 4.40 -10.00 1.38
N ALA A 300 5.36 -10.63 2.07
CA ALA A 300 5.11 -11.80 2.91
C ALA A 300 4.17 -11.50 4.10
N ALA A 301 4.29 -10.30 4.71
CA ALA A 301 3.43 -9.89 5.80
C ALA A 301 1.95 -9.79 5.40
N PHE A 302 1.67 -9.35 4.17
CA PHE A 302 0.31 -9.22 3.64
C PHE A 302 -0.18 -10.48 2.92
N HIS A 303 0.74 -11.35 2.47
CA HIS A 303 0.45 -12.59 1.76
C HIS A 303 1.14 -13.80 2.42
N PRO A 304 0.78 -14.16 3.66
CA PRO A 304 1.50 -15.22 4.41
C PRO A 304 1.38 -16.61 3.78
N LYS A 305 0.42 -16.81 2.89
CA LYS A 305 0.22 -18.07 2.15
C LYS A 305 0.73 -18.00 0.71
N THR A 306 1.53 -16.97 0.37
CA THR A 306 2.06 -16.82 -0.99
C THR A 306 2.94 -18.00 -1.38
N SER A 307 2.75 -18.56 -2.55
CA SER A 307 3.75 -19.41 -3.17
C SER A 307 4.95 -18.55 -3.60
N VAL A 308 6.11 -19.15 -3.67
CA VAL A 308 7.34 -18.46 -4.05
C VAL A 308 7.98 -19.18 -5.22
N TYR A 309 8.29 -18.45 -6.26
CA TYR A 309 9.12 -18.94 -7.34
C TYR A 309 10.55 -19.13 -6.85
N THR A 310 11.14 -20.29 -7.17
CA THR A 310 12.54 -20.61 -6.85
C THR A 310 13.29 -21.08 -8.09
N ALA A 311 14.57 -20.74 -8.22
CA ALA A 311 15.42 -21.16 -9.34
C ALA A 311 15.51 -22.68 -9.47
N ALA A 312 15.38 -23.41 -8.34
CA ALA A 312 15.36 -24.88 -8.33
C ALA A 312 14.17 -25.47 -9.11
N GLU A 313 13.05 -24.77 -9.23
CA GLU A 313 11.90 -25.23 -10.03
C GLU A 313 12.21 -25.36 -11.52
N VAL A 314 13.15 -24.56 -12.03
CA VAL A 314 13.59 -24.61 -13.43
C VAL A 314 14.57 -25.74 -13.68
N SER A 315 15.38 -26.08 -12.67
CA SER A 315 16.40 -27.13 -12.74
C SER A 315 15.83 -28.55 -12.57
N ALA A 316 14.58 -28.68 -12.11
CA ALA A 316 13.92 -29.97 -12.00
C ALA A 316 13.55 -30.48 -13.40
N PRO A 317 13.98 -31.70 -13.82
CA PRO A 317 13.57 -32.28 -15.10
C PRO A 317 12.04 -32.37 -15.11
N ARG A 318 11.41 -31.73 -16.12
CA ARG A 318 9.96 -31.86 -16.34
C ARG A 318 9.66 -33.35 -16.49
N GLY A 319 9.03 -33.93 -15.46
CA GLY A 319 8.63 -35.33 -15.48
C GLY A 319 7.90 -35.61 -16.78
N HIS A 320 8.36 -36.62 -17.47
CA HIS A 320 7.75 -37.14 -18.68
C HIS A 320 6.31 -37.52 -18.36
N GLN A 321 5.35 -36.71 -18.79
CA GLN A 321 3.93 -37.07 -18.71
C GLN A 321 3.76 -38.19 -19.75
N PRO A 322 3.35 -39.43 -19.38
CA PRO A 322 3.12 -40.47 -20.39
C PRO A 322 2.01 -40.00 -21.34
N PRO A 323 2.11 -40.35 -22.61
CA PRO A 323 1.03 -40.10 -23.55
C PRO A 323 -0.19 -40.91 -23.14
N ASP A 324 -1.38 -40.28 -23.18
CA ASP A 324 -2.70 -40.90 -23.01
C ASP A 324 -2.99 -41.92 -24.13
#